data_72d0bf253491550028ca31c92119b064
#
_entry.id   72d0bf253491550028ca31c92119b064
#
_cell.length_a   1.000
_cell.length_b   1.000
_cell.length_c   1.000
_cell.angle_alpha   90.00
_cell.angle_beta   90.00
_cell.angle_gamma   90.00
#
_symmetry.space_group_name_H-M   'P 1'
#
loop_
_entity.id
_entity.type
_entity.pdbx_description
1 polymer ?
#
loop_
_entity_poly.entity_id
_entity_poly.type
_entity_poly.pdbx_seq_one_letter_code
_entity_poly.pdbx_strand_id
1 'polypeptide(L)'
;MPANLPPGLPIVPDGDGPGGQRTSSPLPGTGTGSRAAQFNTAPFNMSPEDFEAAVGDALLLIPDKAARAMDNVAIFIEDDYTPQPGDAPGTVLLGLYEGVPLTERDSWWDAGSLPDRITIFRQPILDICSSRQEVIDEVAITVIHEIAHHFGIGDDRLHELGWG
;
A
#
# COMPACT_ATOMS: atom_id res chain seq x y z
N MET A 1 -2.62 -15.34 25.83
CA MET A 1 -2.19 -13.99 25.39
C MET A 1 -2.47 -13.89 23.91
N PRO A 2 -3.38 -13.06 23.46
CA PRO A 2 -3.54 -12.86 22.02
C PRO A 2 -2.30 -12.16 21.49
N ALA A 3 -1.69 -12.74 20.46
CA ALA A 3 -0.62 -12.10 19.73
C ALA A 3 -1.18 -10.80 19.13
N ASN A 4 -0.61 -9.67 19.56
CA ASN A 4 -0.95 -8.36 19.01
C ASN A 4 -0.24 -8.26 17.66
N LEU A 5 -0.91 -8.70 16.59
CA LEU A 5 -0.45 -8.41 15.24
C LEU A 5 -0.51 -6.89 15.05
N PRO A 6 0.56 -6.26 14.58
CA PRO A 6 0.45 -4.87 14.19
C PRO A 6 -0.58 -4.74 13.07
N PRO A 7 -1.50 -3.77 13.15
CA PRO A 7 -2.48 -3.56 12.10
C PRO A 7 -1.75 -3.16 10.82
N GLY A 8 -1.97 -3.95 9.76
CA GLY A 8 -1.72 -3.45 8.42
C GLY A 8 -2.53 -2.17 8.24
N LEU A 9 -1.94 -1.15 7.62
CA LEU A 9 -2.59 0.15 7.47
C LEU A 9 -3.86 0.03 6.63
N PRO A 10 -5.06 0.28 7.19
CA PRO A 10 -6.23 0.46 6.36
C PRO A 10 -6.12 1.82 5.66
N ILE A 11 -6.13 1.82 4.33
CA ILE A 11 -6.37 3.05 3.59
C ILE A 11 -7.87 3.34 3.70
N VAL A 12 -8.21 4.33 4.49
CA VAL A 12 -9.56 4.89 4.52
C VAL A 12 -9.65 5.88 3.36
N PRO A 13 -10.50 5.67 2.34
CA PRO A 13 -10.78 6.75 1.39
C PRO A 13 -11.44 7.89 2.16
N ASP A 14 -10.88 9.09 2.05
CA ASP A 14 -11.51 10.31 2.54
C ASP A 14 -12.89 10.47 1.91
N GLY A 15 -13.91 10.12 2.67
CA GLY A 15 -15.30 10.31 2.31
C GLY A 15 -15.80 11.65 2.81
N ASP A 16 -16.14 12.50 1.86
CA ASP A 16 -17.14 13.55 1.93
C ASP A 16 -17.54 14.15 3.28
N GLY A 17 -17.14 15.38 3.49
CA GLY A 17 -17.78 16.30 4.42
C GLY A 17 -19.09 16.85 3.84
N PRO A 18 -20.14 17.05 4.66
CA PRO A 18 -21.45 17.41 4.19
C PRO A 18 -21.65 18.90 3.99
N GLY A 19 -22.25 19.23 2.85
CA GLY A 19 -23.31 20.22 2.76
C GLY A 19 -22.97 21.70 2.81
N GLY A 20 -23.04 22.34 1.69
CA GLY A 20 -23.25 23.77 1.53
C GLY A 20 -24.08 24.04 0.29
N GLN A 21 -25.41 24.06 0.45
CA GLN A 21 -26.32 24.56 -0.57
C GLN A 21 -26.07 26.07 -0.79
N ARG A 22 -25.77 26.46 -2.01
CA ARG A 22 -26.06 27.82 -2.49
C ARG A 22 -26.67 27.73 -3.88
N THR A 23 -27.94 28.07 -3.90
CA THR A 23 -28.72 28.37 -5.08
C THR A 23 -28.20 29.62 -5.79
N SER A 24 -27.98 29.55 -7.07
CA SER A 24 -28.21 30.71 -7.97
C SER A 24 -28.30 30.24 -9.42
N SER A 25 -29.32 30.77 -10.05
CA SER A 25 -29.88 30.50 -11.35
C SER A 25 -28.98 30.86 -12.55
N PRO A 26 -29.36 30.45 -13.77
CA PRO A 26 -28.47 30.37 -14.91
C PRO A 26 -28.54 31.66 -15.80
N LEU A 27 -27.45 31.91 -16.51
CA LEU A 27 -27.46 32.76 -17.69
C LEU A 27 -26.97 31.96 -18.91
N PRO A 28 -27.57 32.16 -20.08
CA PRO A 28 -27.24 31.45 -21.30
C PRO A 28 -26.13 32.14 -22.09
N GLY A 29 -25.21 31.40 -22.62
CA GLY A 29 -24.19 31.96 -23.51
C GLY A 29 -23.50 30.90 -24.34
N THR A 30 -24.01 30.70 -25.54
CA THR A 30 -23.34 30.36 -26.81
C THR A 30 -22.07 29.51 -26.78
N GLY A 31 -22.22 28.41 -27.47
CA GLY A 31 -21.31 27.36 -27.84
C GLY A 31 -19.91 27.69 -28.26
N THR A 32 -19.09 26.71 -28.04
CA THR A 32 -18.09 26.25 -29.01
C THR A 32 -17.54 24.95 -28.41
N GLY A 33 -17.44 23.90 -29.22
CA GLY A 33 -17.16 22.56 -28.87
C GLY A 33 -15.97 22.40 -27.92
N SER A 34 -16.25 22.14 -26.66
CA SER A 34 -15.30 21.61 -25.75
C SER A 34 -15.32 20.09 -25.93
N ARG A 35 -14.31 19.59 -26.61
CA ARG A 35 -13.96 18.19 -26.67
C ARG A 35 -13.75 17.78 -25.22
N ALA A 36 -14.82 17.27 -24.60
CA ALA A 36 -14.73 16.62 -23.30
C ALA A 36 -13.67 15.56 -23.44
N ALA A 37 -12.53 15.80 -22.79
CA ALA A 37 -11.57 14.75 -22.53
C ALA A 37 -12.36 13.67 -21.78
N GLN A 38 -12.74 12.62 -22.49
CA GLN A 38 -13.25 11.42 -21.88
C GLN A 38 -12.06 10.88 -21.09
N PHE A 39 -12.04 11.19 -19.80
CA PHE A 39 -11.21 10.44 -18.88
C PHE A 39 -11.71 9.01 -18.96
N ASN A 40 -10.99 8.21 -19.72
CA ASN A 40 -11.23 6.80 -19.79
C ASN A 40 -10.83 6.25 -18.43
N THR A 41 -11.79 6.20 -17.52
CA THR A 41 -11.64 5.66 -16.16
C THR A 41 -11.72 4.13 -16.16
N ALA A 42 -11.21 3.50 -17.22
CA ALA A 42 -10.97 2.07 -17.15
C ALA A 42 -9.88 1.85 -16.09
N PRO A 43 -10.10 0.96 -15.11
CA PRO A 43 -9.07 0.66 -14.13
C PRO A 43 -7.80 0.23 -14.86
N PHE A 44 -6.67 0.76 -14.39
CA PHE A 44 -5.37 0.33 -14.90
C PHE A 44 -5.21 -1.16 -14.62
N ASN A 45 -4.84 -1.91 -15.64
CA ASN A 45 -4.68 -3.35 -15.52
C ASN A 45 -3.28 -3.77 -15.93
N MET A 46 -2.75 -4.76 -15.22
CA MET A 46 -1.43 -5.31 -15.44
C MET A 46 -1.48 -6.82 -15.23
N SER A 47 -0.82 -7.59 -16.10
CA SER A 47 -0.74 -9.03 -15.90
C SER A 47 0.00 -9.38 -14.60
N PRO A 48 -0.21 -10.56 -14.03
CA PRO A 48 0.56 -11.02 -12.86
C PRO A 48 2.06 -10.97 -13.09
N GLU A 49 2.54 -11.37 -14.26
CA GLU A 49 3.96 -11.37 -14.63
C GLU A 49 4.53 -9.96 -14.72
N ASP A 50 3.78 -9.02 -15.31
CA ASP A 50 4.20 -7.62 -15.40
C ASP A 50 4.21 -6.95 -14.02
N PHE A 51 3.27 -7.33 -13.17
CA PHE A 51 3.23 -6.85 -11.79
C PHE A 51 4.41 -7.39 -10.96
N GLU A 52 4.75 -8.67 -11.11
CA GLU A 52 5.93 -9.26 -10.48
C GLU A 52 7.22 -8.53 -10.91
N ALA A 53 7.34 -8.21 -12.20
CA ALA A 53 8.45 -7.42 -12.72
C ALA A 53 8.48 -6.00 -12.10
N ALA A 54 7.32 -5.36 -11.96
CA ALA A 54 7.21 -4.05 -11.31
C ALA A 54 7.59 -4.10 -9.82
N VAL A 55 7.23 -5.16 -9.11
CA VAL A 55 7.68 -5.40 -7.73
C VAL A 55 9.20 -5.54 -7.68
N GLY A 56 9.80 -6.28 -8.61
CA GLY A 56 11.25 -6.39 -8.71
C GLY A 56 11.92 -5.03 -8.90
N ASP A 57 11.40 -4.19 -9.79
CA ASP A 57 11.89 -2.83 -10.01
C ASP A 57 11.72 -1.94 -8.77
N ALA A 58 10.58 -2.06 -8.07
CA ALA A 58 10.32 -1.34 -6.83
C ALA A 58 11.32 -1.68 -5.72
N LEU A 59 11.68 -2.95 -5.58
CA LEU A 59 12.67 -3.38 -4.59
C LEU A 59 14.05 -2.77 -4.83
N LEU A 60 14.40 -2.40 -6.07
CA LEU A 60 15.62 -1.70 -6.39
C LEU A 60 15.62 -0.23 -5.96
N LEU A 61 14.44 0.35 -5.73
CA LEU A 61 14.29 1.73 -5.25
C LEU A 61 14.41 1.85 -3.72
N ILE A 62 14.35 0.73 -3.02
CA ILE A 62 14.42 0.73 -1.56
C ILE A 62 15.82 1.18 -1.12
N PRO A 63 15.91 2.18 -0.21
CA PRO A 63 17.19 2.64 0.29
C PRO A 63 17.99 1.50 0.94
N ASP A 64 19.32 1.50 0.76
CA ASP A 64 20.22 0.46 1.28
C ASP A 64 20.01 0.15 2.75
N LYS A 65 19.67 1.15 3.54
CA LYS A 65 19.43 0.99 4.98
C LYS A 65 18.18 0.15 5.25
N ALA A 66 17.12 0.36 4.48
CA ALA A 66 15.90 -0.44 4.56
C ALA A 66 16.11 -1.82 3.93
N ALA A 67 16.82 -1.89 2.81
CA ALA A 67 17.15 -3.16 2.15
C ALA A 67 17.94 -4.11 3.06
N ARG A 68 18.89 -3.60 3.85
CA ARG A 68 19.61 -4.40 4.86
C ARG A 68 18.73 -4.91 5.98
N ALA A 69 17.66 -4.19 6.27
CA ALA A 69 16.67 -4.61 7.24
C ALA A 69 15.78 -5.75 6.75
N MET A 70 15.75 -5.97 5.44
CA MET A 70 15.00 -7.06 4.79
C MET A 70 15.78 -8.38 4.79
N ASP A 71 16.94 -8.44 5.41
CA ASP A 71 17.63 -9.71 5.61
C ASP A 71 16.69 -10.69 6.33
N ASN A 72 16.50 -11.86 5.74
CA ASN A 72 15.51 -12.85 6.19
C ASN A 72 14.03 -12.42 6.08
N VAL A 73 13.68 -11.59 5.11
CA VAL A 73 12.30 -11.26 4.74
C VAL A 73 11.98 -11.80 3.35
N ALA A 74 10.90 -12.59 3.24
CA ALA A 74 10.40 -13.09 1.97
C ALA A 74 9.26 -12.18 1.46
N ILE A 75 9.29 -11.84 0.17
CA ILE A 75 8.24 -11.06 -0.48
C ILE A 75 7.32 -12.01 -1.24
N PHE A 76 6.02 -11.88 -0.99
CA PHE A 76 4.97 -12.62 -1.66
C PHE A 76 4.02 -11.65 -2.37
N ILE A 77 3.41 -12.13 -3.45
CA ILE A 77 2.39 -11.39 -4.19
C ILE A 77 1.12 -12.22 -4.17
N GLU A 78 0.03 -11.61 -3.74
CA GLU A 78 -1.32 -12.17 -3.78
C GLU A 78 -2.24 -11.21 -4.53
N ASP A 79 -3.34 -11.70 -5.06
CA ASP A 79 -4.27 -10.85 -5.82
C ASP A 79 -5.03 -9.89 -4.90
N ASP A 80 -5.60 -10.40 -3.82
CA ASP A 80 -6.41 -9.65 -2.88
C ASP A 80 -6.15 -10.07 -1.44
N TYR A 81 -6.41 -9.13 -0.53
CA TYR A 81 -6.43 -9.42 0.90
C TYR A 81 -7.71 -10.18 1.28
N THR A 82 -7.55 -11.28 1.99
CA THR A 82 -8.68 -11.99 2.59
C THR A 82 -8.91 -11.47 4.01
N PRO A 83 -10.00 -10.73 4.28
CA PRO A 83 -10.29 -10.19 5.61
C PRO A 83 -10.28 -11.27 6.69
N GLN A 84 -9.69 -10.96 7.83
CA GLN A 84 -9.61 -11.85 8.97
C GLN A 84 -10.72 -11.55 9.98
N PRO A 85 -11.09 -12.52 10.84
CA PRO A 85 -12.00 -12.25 11.94
C PRO A 85 -11.46 -11.13 12.84
N GLY A 86 -12.20 -10.04 12.95
CA GLY A 86 -11.79 -8.85 13.72
C GLY A 86 -11.44 -7.63 12.87
N ASP A 87 -11.26 -7.81 11.57
CA ASP A 87 -11.08 -6.68 10.66
C ASP A 87 -12.34 -5.85 10.54
N ALA A 88 -12.19 -4.57 10.31
CA ALA A 88 -13.31 -3.69 10.00
C ALA A 88 -13.95 -4.07 8.65
N PRO A 89 -15.27 -3.94 8.49
CA PRO A 89 -15.91 -4.19 7.20
C PRO A 89 -15.30 -3.31 6.11
N GLY A 90 -14.93 -3.93 4.99
CA GLY A 90 -14.34 -3.23 3.85
C GLY A 90 -12.85 -2.89 4.00
N THR A 91 -12.15 -3.50 4.95
CA THR A 91 -10.69 -3.35 5.08
C THR A 91 -10.00 -3.75 3.77
N VAL A 92 -9.21 -2.83 3.23
CA VAL A 92 -8.36 -3.03 2.05
C VAL A 92 -6.92 -2.82 2.49
N LEU A 93 -6.05 -3.77 2.17
CA LEU A 93 -4.62 -3.68 2.44
C LEU A 93 -3.85 -3.65 1.12
N LEU A 94 -2.82 -2.83 1.05
CA LEU A 94 -1.85 -2.84 -0.06
C LEU A 94 -0.71 -3.81 0.21
N GLY A 95 -0.37 -3.99 1.47
CA GLY A 95 0.63 -4.94 1.95
C GLY A 95 0.32 -5.42 3.34
N LEU A 96 1.01 -6.46 3.76
CA LEU A 96 0.92 -7.04 5.10
C LEU A 96 2.25 -7.63 5.51
N TYR A 97 2.78 -7.17 6.63
CA TYR A 97 3.92 -7.80 7.28
C TYR A 97 3.47 -8.89 8.25
N GLU A 98 4.07 -10.06 8.14
CA GLU A 98 3.86 -11.19 9.04
C GLU A 98 5.22 -11.69 9.55
N GLY A 99 5.45 -11.56 10.84
CA GLY A 99 6.70 -11.99 11.47
C GLY A 99 6.81 -11.52 12.91
N VAL A 100 7.95 -11.75 13.52
CA VAL A 100 8.25 -11.31 14.87
C VAL A 100 9.07 -10.04 14.80
N PRO A 101 8.58 -8.90 15.33
CA PRO A 101 9.34 -7.66 15.39
C PRO A 101 10.73 -7.87 15.99
N LEU A 102 11.75 -7.21 15.45
CA LEU A 102 13.13 -7.30 15.95
C LEU A 102 13.25 -6.96 17.43
N THR A 103 12.36 -6.08 17.93
CA THR A 103 12.28 -5.68 19.32
C THR A 103 11.80 -6.80 20.27
N GLU A 104 11.20 -7.85 19.71
CA GLU A 104 10.62 -8.97 20.45
C GLU A 104 11.39 -10.28 20.23
N ARG A 105 12.51 -10.25 19.46
CA ARG A 105 13.33 -11.42 19.20
C ARG A 105 14.30 -11.66 20.34
N ASP A 106 14.12 -12.79 21.00
CA ASP A 106 15.10 -13.29 21.97
C ASP A 106 16.30 -13.93 21.25
N SER A 107 17.46 -13.89 21.88
CA SER A 107 18.75 -14.27 21.30
C SER A 107 18.90 -15.74 20.83
N TRP A 108 17.92 -16.58 21.05
CA TRP A 108 17.92 -17.97 20.58
C TRP A 108 16.98 -18.26 19.40
N TRP A 109 16.33 -17.22 18.84
CA TRP A 109 15.56 -17.30 17.61
C TRP A 109 16.42 -17.43 16.34
N ASP A 110 17.73 -17.17 16.43
CA ASP A 110 18.63 -17.13 15.26
C ASP A 110 18.91 -18.50 14.62
N ALA A 111 18.58 -19.60 15.27
CA ALA A 111 18.90 -20.93 14.76
C ALA A 111 17.66 -21.63 14.16
N GLY A 112 17.19 -21.19 12.98
CA GLY A 112 16.21 -21.94 12.19
C GLY A 112 14.79 -21.38 12.21
N SER A 113 14.59 -20.09 12.53
CA SER A 113 13.29 -19.44 12.37
C SER A 113 12.92 -19.30 10.88
N LEU A 114 11.65 -19.49 10.58
CA LEU A 114 11.12 -19.16 9.25
C LEU A 114 11.36 -17.67 8.95
N PRO A 115 11.60 -17.31 7.67
CA PRO A 115 11.76 -15.91 7.30
C PRO A 115 10.47 -15.15 7.62
N ASP A 116 10.62 -13.89 7.96
CA ASP A 116 9.50 -12.96 8.00
C ASP A 116 8.92 -12.80 6.60
N ARG A 117 7.67 -12.42 6.51
CA ARG A 117 6.94 -12.36 5.25
C ARG A 117 6.33 -10.96 5.07
N ILE A 118 6.51 -10.39 3.89
CA ILE A 118 5.72 -9.26 3.41
C ILE A 118 4.89 -9.75 2.22
N THR A 119 3.59 -9.61 2.30
CA THR A 119 2.67 -9.90 1.21
C THR A 119 2.24 -8.58 0.57
N ILE A 120 2.35 -8.47 -0.74
CA ILE A 120 1.89 -7.34 -1.55
C ILE A 120 0.60 -7.75 -2.26
N PHE A 121 -0.45 -6.95 -2.15
CA PHE A 121 -1.75 -7.23 -2.76
C PHE A 121 -1.89 -6.49 -4.09
N ARG A 122 -1.90 -7.27 -5.18
CA ARG A 122 -1.84 -6.76 -6.54
C ARG A 122 -3.07 -5.91 -6.90
N GLN A 123 -4.25 -6.41 -6.68
CA GLN A 123 -5.48 -5.74 -7.12
C GLN A 123 -5.70 -4.40 -6.42
N PRO A 124 -5.59 -4.29 -5.09
CA PRO A 124 -5.68 -3.02 -4.40
C PRO A 124 -4.69 -1.95 -4.89
N ILE A 125 -3.46 -2.35 -5.21
CA ILE A 125 -2.46 -1.42 -5.77
C ILE A 125 -2.87 -0.98 -7.17
N LEU A 126 -3.31 -1.89 -8.04
CA LEU A 126 -3.76 -1.54 -9.38
C LEU A 126 -4.98 -0.62 -9.37
N ASP A 127 -5.86 -0.76 -8.39
CA ASP A 127 -7.07 0.05 -8.26
C ASP A 127 -6.77 1.54 -7.98
N ILE A 128 -5.63 1.84 -7.36
CA ILE A 128 -5.23 3.22 -7.03
C ILE A 128 -4.18 3.79 -7.99
N CYS A 129 -3.61 2.99 -8.88
CA CYS A 129 -2.58 3.39 -9.82
C CYS A 129 -3.15 3.57 -11.24
N SER A 130 -2.54 4.45 -12.02
CA SER A 130 -2.92 4.76 -13.42
C SER A 130 -1.82 4.38 -14.41
N SER A 131 -0.64 4.04 -13.94
CA SER A 131 0.53 3.72 -14.77
C SER A 131 1.44 2.70 -14.10
N ARG A 132 2.30 2.07 -14.90
CA ARG A 132 3.32 1.16 -14.39
C ARG A 132 4.29 1.85 -13.42
N GLN A 133 4.63 3.10 -13.67
CA GLN A 133 5.52 3.85 -12.78
C GLN A 133 4.87 4.09 -11.42
N GLU A 134 3.59 4.45 -11.41
CA GLU A 134 2.84 4.60 -10.15
C GLU A 134 2.77 3.27 -9.37
N VAL A 135 2.62 2.15 -10.06
CA VAL A 135 2.67 0.81 -9.42
C VAL A 135 4.03 0.58 -8.76
N ILE A 136 5.13 0.87 -9.47
CA ILE A 136 6.49 0.72 -8.94
C ILE A 136 6.66 1.58 -7.68
N ASP A 137 6.26 2.84 -7.75
CA ASP A 137 6.39 3.80 -6.64
C ASP A 137 5.54 3.37 -5.44
N GLU A 138 4.29 2.96 -5.67
CA GLU A 138 3.36 2.51 -4.63
C GLU A 138 3.83 1.22 -3.96
N VAL A 139 4.34 0.26 -4.73
CA VAL A 139 4.93 -0.97 -4.17
C VAL A 139 6.14 -0.63 -3.30
N ALA A 140 7.03 0.26 -3.74
CA ALA A 140 8.20 0.67 -2.97
C ALA A 140 7.77 1.32 -1.64
N ILE A 141 6.79 2.22 -1.67
CA ILE A 141 6.22 2.86 -0.47
C ILE A 141 5.62 1.80 0.45
N THR A 142 4.79 0.90 -0.07
CA THR A 142 4.16 -0.18 0.70
C THR A 142 5.20 -1.05 1.40
N VAL A 143 6.23 -1.51 0.69
CA VAL A 143 7.29 -2.33 1.28
C VAL A 143 8.04 -1.57 2.38
N ILE A 144 8.36 -0.29 2.17
CA ILE A 144 9.03 0.54 3.17
C ILE A 144 8.16 0.71 4.42
N HIS A 145 6.85 0.91 4.26
CA HIS A 145 5.91 0.99 5.37
C HIS A 145 5.92 -0.29 6.21
N GLU A 146 5.80 -1.44 5.56
CA GLU A 146 5.79 -2.73 6.25
C GLU A 146 7.11 -3.00 7.00
N ILE A 147 8.25 -2.65 6.39
CA ILE A 147 9.56 -2.75 7.04
C ILE A 147 9.65 -1.80 8.23
N ALA A 148 9.17 -0.58 8.09
CA ALA A 148 9.21 0.41 9.16
C ALA A 148 8.42 -0.05 10.38
N HIS A 149 7.27 -0.65 10.19
CA HIS A 149 6.51 -1.28 11.27
C HIS A 149 7.30 -2.38 11.96
N HIS A 150 8.05 -3.17 11.21
CA HIS A 150 8.97 -4.17 11.76
C HIS A 150 10.03 -3.56 12.71
N PHE A 151 10.47 -2.33 12.43
CA PHE A 151 11.39 -1.59 13.30
C PHE A 151 10.71 -0.77 14.39
N GLY A 152 9.39 -0.84 14.52
CA GLY A 152 8.64 -0.05 15.47
C GLY A 152 8.56 1.45 15.10
N ILE A 153 8.76 1.78 13.83
CA ILE A 153 8.60 3.14 13.31
C ILE A 153 7.12 3.34 12.96
N GLY A 154 6.46 4.24 13.66
CA GLY A 154 5.06 4.57 13.40
C GLY A 154 4.87 5.50 12.19
N ASP A 155 3.62 5.59 11.72
CA ASP A 155 3.23 6.35 10.54
C ASP A 155 3.61 7.82 10.61
N ASP A 156 3.44 8.46 11.76
CA ASP A 156 3.82 9.87 11.96
C ASP A 156 5.30 10.10 11.61
N ARG A 157 6.16 9.18 12.01
CA ARG A 157 7.59 9.27 11.72
C ARG A 157 7.92 8.98 10.27
N LEU A 158 7.19 8.08 9.63
CA LEU A 158 7.32 7.81 8.20
C LEU A 158 6.93 9.03 7.36
N HIS A 159 5.84 9.68 7.75
CA HIS A 159 5.38 10.92 7.12
C HIS A 159 6.43 12.04 7.22
N GLU A 160 7.04 12.23 8.40
CA GLU A 160 8.14 13.19 8.60
C GLU A 160 9.37 12.87 7.73
N LEU A 161 9.61 11.59 7.44
CA LEU A 161 10.70 11.13 6.59
C LEU A 161 10.37 11.18 5.09
N GLY A 162 9.14 11.55 4.72
CA GLY A 162 8.70 11.65 3.33
C GLY A 162 8.29 10.31 2.70
N TRP A 163 7.93 9.33 3.52
CA TRP A 163 7.53 7.98 3.11
C TRP A 163 6.08 7.64 3.47
N GLY A 164 5.25 8.62 3.71
CA GLY A 164 3.84 8.48 4.04
C GLY A 164 2.92 9.20 3.07
#